data_6c003db00ba3f78352aa58d9fae8e392
#
_entry.id   6c003db00ba3f78352aa58d9fae8e392
#
_cell.length_a   1.000
_cell.length_b   1.000
_cell.length_c   1.000
_cell.angle_alpha   90.00
_cell.angle_beta   90.00
_cell.angle_gamma   90.00
#
_symmetry.space_group_name_H-M   'P 1'
#
loop_
_entity.id
_entity.type
_entity.pdbx_description
1 polymer ?
#
loop_
_entity_poly.entity_id
_entity_poly.type
_entity_poly.pdbx_seq_one_letter_code
_entity_poly.pdbx_strand_id
1 'polypeptide(L)'
;VTRADPTNGPAQAPPTEPEAPAEPPEAALERHADLATQITDHRIRYYAQDSPTVTDGEFDELLRELESLEDQWPALRTPDSPTQQVAPPVSSDFSAVEHLERLLSLDDVFAPEAVDAWVVRLERAGAGGAEFLCEPKVDGLAVDLVYEHGELVRAATRGDGRVGEDVTANVRTVANVPSRLASGAGIPDVPELLEVRGEIYFTLAAFAELNAGLVAAGKAPFANPRNSAAGSLRQKDPRSTAARPLSLVVHGLGARKGFDPVRQSTAYDSLAAWGLPVSSRVRVVTDLAGVREYLEFYGEHRHDVEHEIDGVVVKVDQIELQRRLGSTSRAPRWAVAYKYPPEEVTTKLRDIAVNVGRTGRVTPYGIMDPILVAGSTVGMATLHNPAEVVRKGVLIGDTVVLRKAGDVIPEIVGPVLGLRDGTEREFVMPTHCPECGSPLGPEREGDADIRCPNARSCPAQLRERLFHVAGRGAFDIEGLGYEAATALLAAGVVADEGDLFT
;
A
#
# COMPACT_ATOMS: atom_id res chain seq x y z
N VAL A 1 32.46 -48.73 -66.84
CA VAL A 1 31.34 -47.80 -66.56
C VAL A 1 30.70 -48.28 -65.25
N THR A 2 31.10 -47.78 -64.09
CA THR A 2 30.49 -48.07 -62.80
C THR A 2 29.87 -46.78 -62.29
N ARG A 3 28.56 -46.81 -62.07
CA ARG A 3 27.76 -45.72 -61.49
C ARG A 3 28.12 -45.56 -59.99
N ALA A 4 28.46 -44.36 -59.60
CA ALA A 4 28.55 -43.96 -58.20
C ALA A 4 27.16 -43.58 -57.67
N ASP A 5 26.82 -44.10 -56.52
CA ASP A 5 25.56 -43.81 -55.77
C ASP A 5 25.83 -42.62 -54.81
N PRO A 6 25.03 -41.54 -54.83
CA PRO A 6 25.22 -40.38 -53.95
C PRO A 6 24.12 -40.37 -52.88
N THR A 7 24.29 -41.11 -51.77
CA THR A 7 23.46 -40.92 -50.56
C THR A 7 24.28 -41.19 -49.32
N ASN A 8 24.97 -40.16 -48.86
CA ASN A 8 25.33 -40.06 -47.43
C ASN A 8 25.53 -38.58 -47.07
N GLY A 9 24.41 -37.92 -46.78
CA GLY A 9 24.43 -36.64 -46.10
C GLY A 9 24.75 -36.82 -44.59
N PRO A 10 25.39 -35.83 -43.93
CA PRO A 10 25.72 -35.95 -42.51
C PRO A 10 24.46 -36.08 -41.65
N ALA A 11 24.46 -37.08 -40.77
CA ALA A 11 23.41 -37.31 -39.80
C ALA A 11 23.25 -36.04 -38.92
N GLN A 12 22.04 -35.50 -38.91
CA GLN A 12 21.62 -34.46 -37.95
C GLN A 12 21.74 -35.06 -36.56
N ALA A 13 22.47 -34.36 -35.67
CA ALA A 13 22.46 -34.65 -34.25
C ALA A 13 21.03 -34.55 -33.68
N PRO A 14 20.62 -35.42 -32.78
CA PRO A 14 19.33 -35.33 -32.14
C PRO A 14 19.17 -33.98 -31.43
N PRO A 15 17.98 -33.39 -31.37
CA PRO A 15 17.74 -32.19 -30.61
C PRO A 15 18.13 -32.45 -29.16
N THR A 16 18.99 -31.61 -28.60
CA THR A 16 19.29 -31.60 -27.16
C THR A 16 17.95 -31.37 -26.42
N GLU A 17 17.58 -32.30 -25.54
CA GLU A 17 16.50 -32.10 -24.60
C GLU A 17 16.77 -30.81 -23.81
N PRO A 18 15.74 -29.98 -23.51
CA PRO A 18 15.93 -28.82 -22.69
C PRO A 18 16.47 -29.28 -21.31
N GLU A 19 17.61 -28.73 -20.90
CA GLU A 19 18.16 -28.95 -19.57
C GLU A 19 17.05 -28.67 -18.53
N ALA A 20 16.82 -29.62 -17.64
CA ALA A 20 15.90 -29.41 -16.52
C ALA A 20 16.34 -28.17 -15.75
N PRO A 21 15.40 -27.27 -15.35
CA PRO A 21 15.74 -26.09 -14.59
C PRO A 21 16.53 -26.50 -13.34
N ALA A 22 17.64 -25.81 -13.11
CA ALA A 22 18.51 -26.06 -11.95
C ALA A 22 17.69 -25.95 -10.66
N GLU A 23 17.90 -26.88 -9.72
CA GLU A 23 17.25 -26.80 -8.41
C GLU A 23 17.79 -25.60 -7.63
N PRO A 24 16.91 -24.83 -6.93
CA PRO A 24 17.34 -23.70 -6.14
C PRO A 24 18.24 -24.15 -4.98
N PRO A 25 19.34 -23.44 -4.68
CA PRO A 25 20.18 -23.74 -3.53
C PRO A 25 19.44 -23.51 -2.21
N GLU A 26 19.84 -24.21 -1.14
CA GLU A 26 19.19 -24.12 0.17
C GLU A 26 19.03 -22.69 0.69
N ALA A 27 20.07 -21.86 0.51
CA ALA A 27 20.03 -20.45 0.88
C ALA A 27 18.95 -19.64 0.11
N ALA A 28 18.66 -19.99 -1.15
CA ALA A 28 17.58 -19.36 -1.93
C ALA A 28 16.21 -19.82 -1.45
N LEU A 29 16.06 -21.09 -1.08
CA LEU A 29 14.83 -21.63 -0.47
C LEU A 29 14.52 -20.94 0.87
N GLU A 30 15.52 -20.84 1.75
CA GLU A 30 15.35 -20.17 3.06
C GLU A 30 15.00 -18.68 2.87
N ARG A 31 15.75 -17.97 1.99
CA ARG A 31 15.48 -16.56 1.74
C ARG A 31 14.11 -16.31 1.13
N HIS A 32 13.66 -17.16 0.19
CA HIS A 32 12.33 -17.10 -0.39
C HIS A 32 11.23 -17.28 0.67
N ALA A 33 11.38 -18.29 1.54
CA ALA A 33 10.41 -18.56 2.62
C ALA A 33 10.34 -17.41 3.64
N ASP A 34 11.48 -16.81 3.98
CA ASP A 34 11.58 -15.67 4.88
C ASP A 34 10.89 -14.43 4.27
N LEU A 35 11.20 -14.09 3.02
CA LEU A 35 10.56 -12.99 2.30
C LEU A 35 9.05 -13.20 2.14
N ALA A 36 8.61 -14.39 1.76
CA ALA A 36 7.19 -14.72 1.62
C ALA A 36 6.43 -14.53 2.94
N THR A 37 7.05 -14.92 4.06
CA THR A 37 6.48 -14.74 5.41
C THR A 37 6.39 -13.26 5.77
N GLN A 38 7.46 -12.49 5.58
CA GLN A 38 7.49 -11.06 5.87
C GLN A 38 6.46 -10.30 5.03
N ILE A 39 6.42 -10.52 3.71
CA ILE A 39 5.47 -9.87 2.80
C ILE A 39 4.03 -10.20 3.18
N THR A 40 3.75 -11.44 3.56
CA THR A 40 2.40 -11.85 4.00
C THR A 40 2.00 -11.16 5.29
N ASP A 41 2.88 -11.10 6.31
CA ASP A 41 2.61 -10.40 7.57
C ASP A 41 2.38 -8.89 7.32
N HIS A 42 3.21 -8.26 6.49
CA HIS A 42 3.06 -6.85 6.15
C HIS A 42 1.77 -6.58 5.38
N ARG A 43 1.34 -7.45 4.48
CA ARG A 43 0.04 -7.35 3.79
C ARG A 43 -1.13 -7.45 4.76
N ILE A 44 -1.10 -8.38 5.70
CA ILE A 44 -2.14 -8.50 6.73
C ILE A 44 -2.23 -7.20 7.54
N ARG A 45 -1.09 -6.66 7.98
CA ARG A 45 -1.04 -5.41 8.74
C ARG A 45 -1.57 -4.22 7.94
N TYR A 46 -1.19 -4.16 6.67
CA TYR A 46 -1.58 -3.07 5.77
C TYR A 46 -3.07 -3.13 5.41
N TYR A 47 -3.54 -4.28 4.91
CA TYR A 47 -4.90 -4.39 4.35
C TYR A 47 -5.96 -4.78 5.38
N ALA A 48 -5.60 -5.48 6.44
CA ALA A 48 -6.55 -5.99 7.43
C ALA A 48 -6.55 -5.19 8.73
N GLN A 49 -5.39 -4.70 9.17
CA GLN A 49 -5.23 -4.11 10.49
C GLN A 49 -5.07 -2.59 10.45
N ASP A 50 -4.98 -1.96 9.28
CA ASP A 50 -4.68 -0.53 9.08
C ASP A 50 -3.48 -0.06 9.96
N SER A 51 -2.50 -0.95 10.19
CA SER A 51 -1.36 -0.74 11.07
C SER A 51 -0.06 -1.21 10.41
N PRO A 52 0.34 -0.62 9.28
CA PRO A 52 1.56 -1.00 8.59
C PRO A 52 2.78 -0.80 9.49
N THR A 53 3.71 -1.74 9.43
CA THR A 53 4.98 -1.71 10.20
C THR A 53 6.20 -1.54 9.31
N VAL A 54 6.00 -1.54 8.02
CA VAL A 54 6.96 -1.18 6.98
C VAL A 54 6.30 -0.17 6.05
N THR A 55 7.12 0.52 5.32
CA THR A 55 6.71 1.50 4.33
C THR A 55 6.34 0.81 3.02
N ASP A 56 5.56 1.47 2.18
CA ASP A 56 5.27 0.96 0.83
C ASP A 56 6.57 0.73 0.04
N GLY A 57 7.57 1.63 0.20
CA GLY A 57 8.87 1.48 -0.44
C GLY A 57 9.66 0.25 0.05
N GLU A 58 9.72 0.02 1.38
CA GLU A 58 10.34 -1.19 1.94
C GLU A 58 9.55 -2.44 1.56
N PHE A 59 8.22 -2.37 1.57
CA PHE A 59 7.37 -3.45 1.10
C PHE A 59 7.64 -3.77 -0.38
N ASP A 60 7.73 -2.75 -1.22
CA ASP A 60 8.04 -2.89 -2.64
C ASP A 60 9.49 -3.42 -2.87
N GLU A 61 10.44 -3.12 -1.97
CA GLU A 61 11.79 -3.71 -2.00
C GLU A 61 11.77 -5.20 -1.67
N LEU A 62 11.05 -5.60 -0.62
CA LEU A 62 10.88 -7.02 -0.26
C LEU A 62 10.20 -7.78 -1.39
N LEU A 63 9.18 -7.21 -1.99
CA LEU A 63 8.45 -7.83 -3.09
C LEU A 63 9.34 -7.98 -4.34
N ARG A 64 10.12 -6.96 -4.70
CA ARG A 64 11.07 -7.00 -5.80
C ARG A 64 12.18 -8.04 -5.58
N GLU A 65 12.68 -8.16 -4.34
CA GLU A 65 13.67 -9.19 -4.00
C GLU A 65 13.07 -10.60 -4.17
N LEU A 66 11.83 -10.81 -3.74
CA LEU A 66 11.12 -12.08 -3.91
C LEU A 66 10.89 -12.39 -5.40
N GLU A 67 10.46 -11.40 -6.19
CA GLU A 67 10.28 -11.53 -7.66
C GLU A 67 11.62 -11.87 -8.34
N SER A 68 12.72 -11.23 -7.95
CA SER A 68 14.05 -11.50 -8.49
C SER A 68 14.53 -12.93 -8.20
N LEU A 69 14.24 -13.44 -6.99
CA LEU A 69 14.53 -14.84 -6.63
C LEU A 69 13.72 -15.82 -7.46
N GLU A 70 12.44 -15.52 -7.69
CA GLU A 70 11.54 -16.35 -8.50
C GLU A 70 11.88 -16.30 -10.01
N ASP A 71 12.39 -15.17 -10.50
CA ASP A 71 12.89 -15.06 -11.88
C ASP A 71 14.18 -15.87 -12.06
N GLN A 72 15.06 -15.86 -11.05
CA GLN A 72 16.29 -16.65 -11.05
C GLN A 72 16.00 -18.15 -10.89
N TRP A 73 15.01 -18.50 -10.08
CA TRP A 73 14.64 -19.87 -9.73
C TRP A 73 13.13 -20.10 -9.93
N PRO A 74 12.66 -20.33 -11.18
CA PRO A 74 11.23 -20.45 -11.48
C PRO A 74 10.47 -21.52 -10.68
N ALA A 75 11.16 -22.52 -10.13
CA ALA A 75 10.58 -23.54 -9.26
C ALA A 75 10.05 -22.96 -7.93
N LEU A 76 10.52 -21.79 -7.50
CA LEU A 76 10.05 -21.10 -6.29
C LEU A 76 8.73 -20.36 -6.51
N ARG A 77 8.36 -20.05 -7.76
CA ARG A 77 7.13 -19.33 -8.10
C ARG A 77 5.92 -20.27 -8.00
N THR A 78 5.44 -20.48 -6.79
CA THR A 78 4.24 -21.31 -6.55
C THR A 78 2.97 -20.46 -6.58
N PRO A 79 1.77 -21.06 -6.78
CA PRO A 79 0.50 -20.33 -6.70
C PRO A 79 0.27 -19.63 -5.35
N ASP A 80 0.90 -20.14 -4.28
CA ASP A 80 0.78 -19.59 -2.92
C ASP A 80 1.80 -18.48 -2.64
N SER A 81 2.75 -18.23 -3.56
CA SER A 81 3.69 -17.13 -3.39
C SER A 81 2.98 -15.77 -3.32
N PRO A 82 3.41 -14.86 -2.44
CA PRO A 82 2.90 -13.48 -2.40
C PRO A 82 2.99 -12.75 -3.76
N THR A 83 3.93 -13.09 -4.62
CA THR A 83 4.04 -12.52 -5.98
C THR A 83 2.86 -12.93 -6.88
N GLN A 84 2.13 -14.00 -6.55
CA GLN A 84 0.99 -14.52 -7.29
C GLN A 84 -0.36 -14.13 -6.67
N GLN A 85 -0.36 -13.47 -5.53
CA GLN A 85 -1.56 -13.08 -4.77
C GLN A 85 -1.65 -11.57 -4.63
N VAL A 86 -2.87 -11.02 -4.59
CA VAL A 86 -3.11 -9.58 -4.40
C VAL A 86 -2.96 -9.21 -2.92
N ALA A 87 -3.62 -9.97 -2.04
CA ALA A 87 -3.56 -9.84 -0.58
C ALA A 87 -4.03 -11.15 0.08
N PRO A 88 -3.68 -11.42 1.36
CA PRO A 88 -4.24 -12.53 2.09
C PRO A 88 -5.73 -12.30 2.39
N PRO A 89 -6.52 -13.37 2.60
CA PRO A 89 -7.92 -13.26 3.04
C PRO A 89 -8.02 -12.49 4.34
N VAL A 90 -8.99 -11.58 4.43
CA VAL A 90 -9.22 -10.75 5.61
C VAL A 90 -10.32 -11.37 6.46
N SER A 91 -10.08 -11.54 7.76
CA SER A 91 -11.12 -11.83 8.75
C SER A 91 -11.56 -10.53 9.40
N SER A 92 -12.80 -10.11 9.21
CA SER A 92 -13.37 -8.90 9.81
C SER A 92 -14.82 -9.12 10.23
N ASP A 93 -15.37 -8.20 11.03
CA ASP A 93 -16.79 -8.19 11.44
C ASP A 93 -17.74 -7.79 10.30
N PHE A 94 -17.22 -7.35 9.16
CA PHE A 94 -18.01 -7.09 7.96
C PHE A 94 -18.32 -8.38 7.22
N SER A 95 -19.52 -8.44 6.62
CA SER A 95 -19.87 -9.57 5.77
C SER A 95 -18.93 -9.67 4.58
N ALA A 96 -18.45 -10.87 4.31
CA ALA A 96 -17.63 -11.12 3.14
C ALA A 96 -18.46 -11.04 1.85
N VAL A 97 -17.94 -10.39 0.82
CA VAL A 97 -18.57 -10.20 -0.49
C VAL A 97 -17.64 -10.64 -1.59
N GLU A 98 -18.10 -11.56 -2.43
CA GLU A 98 -17.37 -11.97 -3.63
C GLU A 98 -17.57 -10.94 -4.75
N HIS A 99 -16.46 -10.49 -5.37
CA HIS A 99 -16.48 -9.56 -6.50
C HIS A 99 -16.98 -10.25 -7.77
N LEU A 100 -17.69 -9.50 -8.63
CA LEU A 100 -18.18 -10.03 -9.92
C LEU A 100 -17.01 -10.30 -10.88
N GLU A 101 -16.02 -9.40 -10.88
CA GLU A 101 -14.73 -9.60 -11.54
C GLU A 101 -13.60 -9.32 -10.55
N ARG A 102 -12.53 -10.12 -10.63
CA ARG A 102 -11.39 -9.98 -9.73
C ARG A 102 -10.80 -8.57 -9.77
N LEU A 103 -10.63 -7.94 -8.61
CA LEU A 103 -9.89 -6.69 -8.47
C LEU A 103 -8.41 -6.99 -8.46
N LEU A 104 -7.71 -6.49 -9.46
CA LEU A 104 -6.26 -6.64 -9.58
C LEU A 104 -5.54 -5.46 -8.95
N SER A 105 -4.26 -5.66 -8.63
CA SER A 105 -3.32 -4.59 -8.32
C SER A 105 -2.80 -3.96 -9.62
N LEU A 106 -1.81 -3.09 -9.53
CA LEU A 106 -1.02 -2.59 -10.65
C LEU A 106 0.43 -3.05 -10.49
N ASP A 107 1.15 -3.16 -11.59
CA ASP A 107 2.60 -3.28 -11.54
C ASP A 107 3.18 -1.87 -11.32
N ASP A 108 4.05 -1.74 -10.30
CA ASP A 108 4.67 -0.49 -9.94
C ASP A 108 6.01 -0.33 -10.66
N VAL A 109 6.28 0.88 -11.14
CA VAL A 109 7.55 1.29 -11.72
C VAL A 109 8.00 2.62 -11.10
N PHE A 110 9.33 2.78 -10.93
CA PHE A 110 9.91 3.90 -10.17
C PHE A 110 10.84 4.77 -11.01
N ALA A 111 11.04 4.42 -12.28
CA ALA A 111 11.87 5.17 -13.20
C ALA A 111 11.18 5.34 -14.56
N PRO A 112 11.34 6.49 -15.23
CA PRO A 112 10.74 6.73 -16.54
C PRO A 112 11.11 5.67 -17.58
N GLU A 113 12.35 5.15 -17.52
CA GLU A 113 12.86 4.12 -18.43
C GLU A 113 12.10 2.78 -18.27
N ALA A 114 11.55 2.52 -17.09
CA ALA A 114 10.73 1.33 -16.86
C ALA A 114 9.34 1.45 -17.51
N VAL A 115 8.80 2.69 -17.60
CA VAL A 115 7.60 2.98 -18.40
C VAL A 115 7.89 2.78 -19.89
N ASP A 116 9.04 3.24 -20.38
CA ASP A 116 9.47 3.02 -21.76
C ASP A 116 9.55 1.52 -22.09
N ALA A 117 10.18 0.76 -21.20
CA ALA A 117 10.28 -0.69 -21.33
C ALA A 117 8.90 -1.37 -21.33
N TRP A 118 7.95 -0.85 -20.54
CA TRP A 118 6.57 -1.33 -20.54
C TRP A 118 5.89 -1.06 -21.89
N VAL A 119 6.02 0.14 -22.47
CA VAL A 119 5.47 0.47 -23.81
C VAL A 119 6.07 -0.46 -24.87
N VAL A 120 7.38 -0.70 -24.85
CA VAL A 120 8.03 -1.64 -25.78
C VAL A 120 7.48 -3.07 -25.62
N ARG A 121 7.15 -3.50 -24.41
CA ARG A 121 6.50 -4.81 -24.18
C ARG A 121 5.11 -4.85 -24.80
N LEU A 122 4.32 -3.77 -24.69
CA LEU A 122 3.00 -3.65 -25.32
C LEU A 122 3.09 -3.77 -26.84
N GLU A 123 4.04 -3.08 -27.47
CA GLU A 123 4.26 -3.15 -28.92
C GLU A 123 4.58 -4.59 -29.37
N ARG A 124 5.49 -5.27 -28.66
CA ARG A 124 5.84 -6.68 -28.93
C ARG A 124 4.66 -7.63 -28.74
N ALA A 125 3.73 -7.31 -27.83
CA ALA A 125 2.49 -8.05 -27.61
C ALA A 125 1.40 -7.70 -28.66
N GLY A 126 1.73 -6.90 -29.68
CA GLY A 126 0.85 -6.56 -30.78
C GLY A 126 -0.03 -5.33 -30.51
N ALA A 127 0.24 -4.54 -29.47
CA ALA A 127 -0.46 -3.28 -29.20
C ALA A 127 0.27 -2.05 -29.77
N GLY A 128 0.96 -2.20 -30.90
CA GLY A 128 1.50 -1.07 -31.65
C GLY A 128 0.40 -0.08 -32.03
N GLY A 129 0.64 1.23 -31.79
CA GLY A 129 -0.37 2.28 -32.02
C GLY A 129 -1.39 2.41 -30.87
N ALA A 130 -1.10 1.85 -29.70
CA ALA A 130 -1.89 2.11 -28.50
C ALA A 130 -1.85 3.60 -28.13
N GLU A 131 -2.99 4.14 -27.78
CA GLU A 131 -3.12 5.43 -27.11
C GLU A 131 -3.18 5.19 -25.60
N PHE A 132 -2.73 6.16 -24.82
CA PHE A 132 -2.60 6.00 -23.38
C PHE A 132 -3.50 7.00 -22.65
N LEU A 133 -4.26 6.51 -21.70
CA LEU A 133 -4.95 7.30 -20.70
C LEU A 133 -4.05 7.42 -19.48
N CYS A 134 -3.71 8.65 -19.11
CA CYS A 134 -2.94 8.99 -17.93
C CYS A 134 -3.85 9.63 -16.89
N GLU A 135 -3.71 9.26 -15.63
CA GLU A 135 -4.46 9.81 -14.51
C GLU A 135 -3.63 9.84 -13.22
N PRO A 136 -3.87 10.78 -12.29
CA PRO A 136 -3.23 10.76 -11.00
C PRO A 136 -3.60 9.50 -10.23
N LYS A 137 -2.62 8.88 -9.56
CA LYS A 137 -2.85 7.76 -8.68
C LYS A 137 -3.26 8.29 -7.31
N VAL A 138 -4.58 8.31 -7.08
CA VAL A 138 -5.16 8.76 -5.81
C VAL A 138 -4.76 7.81 -4.69
N ASP A 139 -4.33 8.38 -3.57
CA ASP A 139 -3.94 7.62 -2.40
C ASP A 139 -5.10 7.53 -1.39
N GLY A 140 -5.79 6.40 -1.38
CA GLY A 140 -6.98 6.16 -0.56
C GLY A 140 -7.23 4.68 -0.29
N LEU A 141 -8.50 4.31 -0.18
CA LEU A 141 -8.98 2.93 -0.03
C LEU A 141 -9.73 2.48 -1.27
N ALA A 142 -9.24 1.42 -1.92
CA ALA A 142 -9.87 0.85 -3.10
C ALA A 142 -11.22 0.22 -2.78
N VAL A 143 -12.24 0.58 -3.55
CA VAL A 143 -13.60 0.07 -3.44
C VAL A 143 -14.15 -0.36 -4.80
N ASP A 144 -15.07 -1.29 -4.73
CA ASP A 144 -15.86 -1.81 -5.82
C ASP A 144 -17.34 -1.48 -5.58
N LEU A 145 -18.00 -0.86 -6.55
CA LEU A 145 -19.40 -0.47 -6.48
C LEU A 145 -20.19 -1.16 -7.60
N VAL A 146 -21.28 -1.82 -7.24
CA VAL A 146 -22.16 -2.51 -8.18
C VAL A 146 -23.50 -1.77 -8.26
N TYR A 147 -23.87 -1.38 -9.47
CA TYR A 147 -25.17 -0.81 -9.83
C TYR A 147 -25.95 -1.82 -10.67
N GLU A 148 -27.19 -2.09 -10.26
CA GLU A 148 -28.16 -2.87 -11.05
C GLU A 148 -29.31 -1.95 -11.45
N HIS A 149 -29.61 -1.90 -12.75
CA HIS A 149 -30.62 -1.00 -13.30
C HIS A 149 -30.48 0.46 -12.83
N GLY A 150 -29.22 0.86 -12.59
CA GLY A 150 -28.86 2.20 -12.11
C GLY A 150 -28.95 2.41 -10.58
N GLU A 151 -29.40 1.47 -9.80
CA GLU A 151 -29.42 1.54 -8.34
C GLU A 151 -28.13 0.97 -7.75
N LEU A 152 -27.51 1.66 -6.79
CA LEU A 152 -26.37 1.14 -6.02
C LEU A 152 -26.88 -0.01 -5.13
N VAL A 153 -26.54 -1.23 -5.49
CA VAL A 153 -26.95 -2.42 -4.74
C VAL A 153 -25.89 -2.90 -3.76
N ARG A 154 -24.61 -2.69 -4.11
CA ARG A 154 -23.48 -3.22 -3.33
C ARG A 154 -22.26 -2.32 -3.44
N ALA A 155 -21.49 -2.21 -2.36
CA ALA A 155 -20.13 -1.69 -2.36
C ALA A 155 -19.26 -2.55 -1.45
N ALA A 156 -18.04 -2.86 -1.90
CA ALA A 156 -17.11 -3.70 -1.16
C ALA A 156 -15.69 -3.11 -1.19
N THR A 157 -14.90 -3.38 -0.15
CA THR A 157 -13.45 -3.12 -0.20
C THR A 157 -12.77 -4.12 -1.15
N ARG A 158 -11.57 -3.82 -1.62
CA ARG A 158 -10.83 -4.72 -2.52
C ARG A 158 -10.58 -6.10 -1.90
N GLY A 159 -10.30 -6.17 -0.58
CA GLY A 159 -9.92 -7.40 0.09
C GLY A 159 -8.73 -8.08 -0.59
N ASP A 160 -8.82 -9.39 -0.79
CA ASP A 160 -7.81 -10.18 -1.52
C ASP A 160 -7.94 -10.11 -3.06
N GLY A 161 -8.84 -9.26 -3.52
CA GLY A 161 -9.18 -9.10 -4.95
C GLY A 161 -10.24 -10.08 -5.46
N ARG A 162 -10.63 -11.09 -4.69
CA ARG A 162 -11.76 -12.01 -4.95
C ARG A 162 -12.90 -11.77 -3.99
N VAL A 163 -12.56 -11.57 -2.72
CA VAL A 163 -13.50 -11.34 -1.64
C VAL A 163 -13.09 -10.07 -0.90
N GLY A 164 -14.02 -9.15 -0.76
CA GLY A 164 -13.90 -7.91 0.02
C GLY A 164 -14.86 -7.88 1.20
N GLU A 165 -14.84 -6.78 1.94
CA GLU A 165 -15.77 -6.49 3.03
C GLU A 165 -16.96 -5.70 2.49
N ASP A 166 -18.18 -6.07 2.87
CA ASP A 166 -19.38 -5.30 2.53
C ASP A 166 -19.41 -3.96 3.28
N VAL A 167 -19.16 -2.91 2.57
CA VAL A 167 -19.21 -1.52 3.07
C VAL A 167 -20.34 -0.71 2.45
N THR A 168 -21.36 -1.37 1.91
CA THR A 168 -22.46 -0.74 1.18
C THR A 168 -23.14 0.36 2.00
N ALA A 169 -23.46 0.06 3.26
CA ALA A 169 -24.13 1.03 4.15
C ALA A 169 -23.27 2.27 4.41
N ASN A 170 -21.94 2.08 4.52
CA ASN A 170 -20.97 3.16 4.74
C ASN A 170 -20.78 3.99 3.46
N VAL A 171 -20.57 3.35 2.32
CA VAL A 171 -20.39 4.02 1.01
C VAL A 171 -21.59 4.88 0.64
N ARG A 172 -22.81 4.43 0.95
CA ARG A 172 -24.04 5.23 0.74
C ARG A 172 -24.07 6.55 1.51
N THR A 173 -23.25 6.71 2.53
CA THR A 173 -23.15 7.97 3.29
C THR A 173 -22.15 8.95 2.68
N VAL A 174 -21.32 8.54 1.73
CA VAL A 174 -20.33 9.38 1.06
C VAL A 174 -21.06 10.30 0.06
N ALA A 175 -20.91 11.60 0.26
CA ALA A 175 -21.77 12.61 -0.38
C ALA A 175 -21.74 12.61 -1.92
N ASN A 176 -20.59 12.27 -2.53
CA ASN A 176 -20.45 12.25 -3.98
C ASN A 176 -20.63 10.86 -4.62
N VAL A 177 -21.13 9.87 -3.85
CA VAL A 177 -21.54 8.57 -4.37
C VAL A 177 -23.02 8.60 -4.72
N PRO A 178 -23.40 8.49 -6.01
CA PRO A 178 -24.81 8.46 -6.37
C PRO A 178 -25.44 7.13 -5.93
N SER A 179 -26.52 7.20 -5.16
CA SER A 179 -27.32 6.01 -4.83
C SER A 179 -28.07 5.49 -6.07
N ARG A 180 -28.27 6.35 -7.06
CA ARG A 180 -28.86 6.06 -8.36
C ARG A 180 -28.15 6.81 -9.46
N LEU A 181 -27.83 6.11 -10.56
CA LEU A 181 -27.23 6.70 -11.74
C LEU A 181 -28.21 7.66 -12.43
N ALA A 182 -27.71 8.80 -12.89
CA ALA A 182 -28.50 9.78 -13.61
C ALA A 182 -29.03 9.21 -14.95
N SER A 183 -30.24 9.59 -15.33
CA SER A 183 -30.86 9.21 -16.60
C SER A 183 -31.67 10.37 -17.14
N GLY A 184 -31.84 10.44 -18.47
CA GLY A 184 -32.62 11.50 -19.10
C GLY A 184 -32.10 11.90 -20.47
N ALA A 185 -32.68 12.97 -21.04
CA ALA A 185 -32.28 13.45 -22.36
C ALA A 185 -30.80 13.88 -22.38
N GLY A 186 -30.05 13.36 -23.32
CA GLY A 186 -28.61 13.64 -23.49
C GLY A 186 -27.68 12.85 -22.56
N ILE A 187 -28.22 11.98 -21.71
CA ILE A 187 -27.46 11.05 -20.88
C ILE A 187 -27.48 9.67 -21.53
N PRO A 188 -26.37 8.93 -21.59
CA PRO A 188 -26.38 7.56 -22.10
C PRO A 188 -27.38 6.67 -21.34
N ASP A 189 -27.91 5.66 -22.01
CA ASP A 189 -28.79 4.67 -21.37
C ASP A 189 -28.07 4.01 -20.18
N VAL A 190 -28.78 3.90 -19.06
CA VAL A 190 -28.27 3.28 -17.86
C VAL A 190 -28.17 1.76 -18.10
N PRO A 191 -27.00 1.14 -17.86
CA PRO A 191 -26.81 -0.29 -18.08
C PRO A 191 -27.62 -1.14 -17.10
N GLU A 192 -27.93 -2.37 -17.50
CA GLU A 192 -28.57 -3.36 -16.63
C GLU A 192 -27.69 -3.72 -15.43
N LEU A 193 -26.38 -3.86 -15.68
CA LEU A 193 -25.37 -4.11 -14.67
C LEU A 193 -24.14 -3.24 -14.95
N LEU A 194 -23.62 -2.62 -13.90
CA LEU A 194 -22.38 -1.84 -13.93
C LEU A 194 -21.60 -2.03 -12.64
N GLU A 195 -20.43 -2.63 -12.73
CA GLU A 195 -19.42 -2.67 -11.68
C GLU A 195 -18.37 -1.59 -11.98
N VAL A 196 -18.15 -0.68 -11.04
CA VAL A 196 -17.13 0.37 -11.14
C VAL A 196 -16.14 0.27 -10.00
N ARG A 197 -14.89 0.56 -10.31
CA ARG A 197 -13.78 0.56 -9.34
C ARG A 197 -13.37 1.97 -9.06
N GLY A 198 -13.16 2.28 -7.80
CA GLY A 198 -12.82 3.62 -7.36
C GLY A 198 -11.94 3.61 -6.12
N GLU A 199 -11.60 4.81 -5.69
CA GLU A 199 -10.84 5.06 -4.48
C GLU A 199 -11.62 5.98 -3.56
N ILE A 200 -11.81 5.59 -2.30
CA ILE A 200 -12.34 6.47 -1.24
C ILE A 200 -11.17 7.17 -0.59
N TYR A 201 -11.26 8.49 -0.49
CA TYR A 201 -10.18 9.34 -0.01
C TYR A 201 -10.69 10.57 0.74
N PHE A 202 -9.79 11.27 1.41
CA PHE A 202 -10.01 12.63 1.89
C PHE A 202 -9.39 13.66 0.92
N THR A 203 -10.10 14.74 0.66
CA THR A 203 -9.42 15.92 0.13
C THR A 203 -8.51 16.52 1.20
N LEU A 204 -7.41 17.16 0.79
CA LEU A 204 -6.46 17.79 1.72
C LEU A 204 -7.14 18.82 2.62
N ALA A 205 -8.04 19.62 2.06
CA ALA A 205 -8.81 20.62 2.80
C ALA A 205 -9.73 19.97 3.86
N ALA A 206 -10.48 18.93 3.47
CA ALA A 206 -11.39 18.22 4.36
C ALA A 206 -10.62 17.48 5.47
N PHE A 207 -9.47 16.91 5.16
CA PHE A 207 -8.60 16.27 6.15
C PHE A 207 -8.03 17.27 7.17
N ALA A 208 -7.56 18.43 6.70
CA ALA A 208 -7.08 19.50 7.57
C ALA A 208 -8.18 20.02 8.51
N GLU A 209 -9.39 20.24 8.00
CA GLU A 209 -10.55 20.68 8.79
C GLU A 209 -10.93 19.62 9.86
N LEU A 210 -10.99 18.35 9.47
CA LEU A 210 -11.25 17.24 10.38
C LEU A 210 -10.24 17.20 11.52
N ASN A 211 -8.95 17.32 11.21
CA ASN A 211 -7.87 17.33 12.21
C ASN A 211 -7.95 18.56 13.12
N ALA A 212 -8.22 19.74 12.57
CA ALA A 212 -8.44 20.94 13.37
C ALA A 212 -9.60 20.75 14.38
N GLY A 213 -10.69 20.13 13.96
CA GLY A 213 -11.82 19.80 14.84
C GLY A 213 -11.46 18.80 15.93
N LEU A 214 -10.66 17.78 15.62
CA LEU A 214 -10.17 16.81 16.63
C LEU A 214 -9.30 17.49 17.67
N VAL A 215 -8.33 18.31 17.24
CA VAL A 215 -7.47 19.08 18.15
C VAL A 215 -8.26 20.03 19.04
N ALA A 216 -9.24 20.75 18.48
CA ALA A 216 -10.13 21.63 19.24
C ALA A 216 -10.97 20.87 20.28
N ALA A 217 -11.29 19.60 20.02
CA ALA A 217 -11.98 18.70 20.93
C ALA A 217 -11.04 17.98 21.92
N GLY A 218 -9.74 18.32 21.96
CA GLY A 218 -8.72 17.69 22.82
C GLY A 218 -8.36 16.26 22.41
N LYS A 219 -8.65 15.86 21.16
CA LYS A 219 -8.33 14.54 20.61
C LYS A 219 -7.08 14.61 19.74
N ALA A 220 -6.38 13.48 19.62
CA ALA A 220 -5.25 13.38 18.71
C ALA A 220 -5.72 13.51 17.25
N PRO A 221 -5.00 14.28 16.41
CA PRO A 221 -5.27 14.35 14.99
C PRO A 221 -4.88 13.03 14.30
N PHE A 222 -5.49 12.76 13.16
CA PHE A 222 -5.06 11.67 12.29
C PHE A 222 -3.72 11.98 11.63
N ALA A 223 -2.87 10.97 11.50
CA ALA A 223 -1.52 11.14 10.98
C ALA A 223 -1.45 11.17 9.43
N ASN A 224 -2.35 10.45 8.75
CA ASN A 224 -2.28 10.22 7.30
C ASN A 224 -3.68 10.16 6.70
N PRO A 225 -3.97 10.88 5.59
CA PRO A 225 -5.31 10.91 4.98
C PRO A 225 -5.76 9.55 4.45
N ARG A 226 -4.88 8.74 3.86
CA ARG A 226 -5.19 7.42 3.33
C ARG A 226 -5.67 6.45 4.42
N ASN A 227 -4.86 6.23 5.47
CA ASN A 227 -5.22 5.33 6.57
C ASN A 227 -6.47 5.82 7.31
N SER A 228 -6.61 7.14 7.42
CA SER A 228 -7.79 7.75 8.01
C SER A 228 -9.04 7.54 7.16
N ALA A 229 -8.93 7.55 5.83
CA ALA A 229 -10.03 7.23 4.92
C ALA A 229 -10.43 5.76 5.06
N ALA A 230 -9.46 4.83 5.09
CA ALA A 230 -9.70 3.40 5.30
C ALA A 230 -10.42 3.16 6.64
N GLY A 231 -9.88 3.69 7.75
CA GLY A 231 -10.49 3.57 9.06
C GLY A 231 -11.84 4.27 9.19
N SER A 232 -12.06 5.37 8.47
CA SER A 232 -13.35 6.09 8.46
C SER A 232 -14.42 5.38 7.65
N LEU A 233 -14.07 4.71 6.55
CA LEU A 233 -15.02 3.93 5.77
C LEU A 233 -15.41 2.64 6.50
N ARG A 234 -14.48 1.99 7.17
CA ARG A 234 -14.66 0.70 7.85
C ARG A 234 -15.17 0.85 9.30
N GLN A 235 -16.10 1.79 9.53
CA GLN A 235 -16.78 1.94 10.81
C GLN A 235 -17.98 0.98 10.91
N LYS A 236 -18.16 0.29 12.05
CA LYS A 236 -19.31 -0.60 12.29
C LYS A 236 -20.64 0.15 12.20
N ASP A 237 -20.68 1.38 12.67
CA ASP A 237 -21.84 2.26 12.54
C ASP A 237 -21.67 3.22 11.34
N PRO A 238 -22.48 3.10 10.29
CA PRO A 238 -22.41 3.99 9.13
C PRO A 238 -22.58 5.48 9.46
N ARG A 239 -23.21 5.81 10.60
CA ARG A 239 -23.34 7.21 11.06
C ARG A 239 -21.98 7.80 11.41
N SER A 240 -21.04 6.99 11.89
CA SER A 240 -19.66 7.40 12.13
C SER A 240 -18.94 7.73 10.82
N THR A 241 -19.18 6.95 9.76
CA THR A 241 -18.70 7.26 8.41
C THR A 241 -19.33 8.52 7.86
N ALA A 242 -20.67 8.70 8.02
CA ALA A 242 -21.40 9.89 7.57
C ALA A 242 -20.87 11.21 8.17
N ALA A 243 -20.30 11.14 9.39
CA ALA A 243 -19.67 12.29 10.05
C ALA A 243 -18.27 12.62 9.50
N ARG A 244 -17.77 11.87 8.52
CA ARG A 244 -16.45 12.06 7.90
C ARG A 244 -16.61 12.59 6.47
N PRO A 245 -15.90 13.65 6.08
CA PRO A 245 -16.00 14.24 4.75
C PRO A 245 -15.21 13.42 3.70
N LEU A 246 -15.58 12.14 3.55
CA LEU A 246 -15.00 11.24 2.54
C LEU A 246 -15.49 11.60 1.15
N SER A 247 -14.66 11.31 0.16
CA SER A 247 -14.96 11.46 -1.26
C SER A 247 -14.61 10.18 -2.03
N LEU A 248 -15.29 9.95 -3.16
CA LEU A 248 -15.00 8.88 -4.11
C LEU A 248 -14.43 9.49 -5.39
N VAL A 249 -13.50 8.79 -6.02
CA VAL A 249 -13.18 8.92 -7.45
C VAL A 249 -13.25 7.55 -8.11
N VAL A 250 -13.89 7.44 -9.28
CA VAL A 250 -13.91 6.20 -10.05
C VAL A 250 -12.82 6.22 -11.10
N HIS A 251 -12.13 5.08 -11.25
CA HIS A 251 -10.97 4.93 -12.12
C HIS A 251 -10.98 3.64 -12.94
N GLY A 252 -12.01 2.81 -12.84
CA GLY A 252 -12.04 1.55 -13.56
C GLY A 252 -13.44 0.96 -13.72
N LEU A 253 -13.52 0.00 -14.63
CA LEU A 253 -14.70 -0.80 -14.90
C LEU A 253 -14.42 -2.26 -14.54
N GLY A 254 -15.44 -2.92 -14.00
CA GLY A 254 -15.52 -4.36 -13.86
C GLY A 254 -16.59 -4.96 -14.75
N ALA A 255 -17.37 -5.90 -14.19
CA ALA A 255 -18.48 -6.58 -14.86
C ALA A 255 -19.56 -5.57 -15.32
N ARG A 256 -20.07 -5.77 -16.51
CA ARG A 256 -21.09 -4.89 -17.09
C ARG A 256 -21.98 -5.60 -18.07
N LYS A 257 -23.24 -5.18 -18.14
CA LYS A 257 -24.25 -5.67 -19.10
C LYS A 257 -25.08 -4.50 -19.62
N GLY A 258 -25.16 -4.36 -20.93
CA GLY A 258 -25.82 -3.21 -21.57
C GLY A 258 -24.93 -1.97 -21.72
N PHE A 259 -23.60 -2.12 -21.51
CA PHE A 259 -22.62 -1.06 -21.74
C PHE A 259 -21.30 -1.67 -22.25
N ASP A 260 -20.90 -1.31 -23.47
CA ASP A 260 -19.67 -1.83 -24.09
C ASP A 260 -18.88 -0.68 -24.75
N PRO A 261 -18.17 0.13 -23.97
CA PRO A 261 -17.38 1.23 -24.47
C PRO A 261 -16.17 0.71 -25.26
N VAL A 262 -15.75 1.47 -26.27
CA VAL A 262 -14.59 1.13 -27.11
C VAL A 262 -13.26 1.65 -26.54
N ARG A 263 -13.35 2.67 -25.66
CA ARG A 263 -12.22 3.33 -25.02
C ARG A 263 -12.47 3.52 -23.53
N GLN A 264 -11.41 3.50 -22.75
CA GLN A 264 -11.47 3.82 -21.32
C GLN A 264 -11.91 5.27 -21.09
N SER A 265 -11.40 6.20 -21.92
CA SER A 265 -11.77 7.61 -21.87
C SER A 265 -13.25 7.84 -22.14
N THR A 266 -13.82 7.23 -23.18
CA THR A 266 -15.26 7.36 -23.47
C THR A 266 -16.14 6.66 -22.43
N ALA A 267 -15.61 5.62 -21.77
CA ALA A 267 -16.27 5.05 -20.60
C ALA A 267 -16.35 6.08 -19.45
N TYR A 268 -15.28 6.80 -19.19
CA TYR A 268 -15.25 7.84 -18.16
C TYR A 268 -16.25 8.98 -18.45
N ASP A 269 -16.38 9.38 -19.73
CA ASP A 269 -17.41 10.35 -20.13
C ASP A 269 -18.81 9.86 -19.77
N SER A 270 -19.09 8.57 -20.01
CA SER A 270 -20.39 7.97 -19.66
C SER A 270 -20.58 7.88 -18.14
N LEU A 271 -19.55 7.48 -17.39
CA LEU A 271 -19.60 7.44 -15.92
C LEU A 271 -19.88 8.82 -15.34
N ALA A 272 -19.21 9.85 -15.84
CA ALA A 272 -19.45 11.24 -15.44
C ALA A 272 -20.89 11.70 -15.78
N ALA A 273 -21.40 11.34 -16.97
CA ALA A 273 -22.77 11.64 -17.36
C ALA A 273 -23.82 10.96 -16.46
N TRP A 274 -23.51 9.78 -15.94
CA TRP A 274 -24.37 9.11 -14.95
C TRP A 274 -24.20 9.64 -13.53
N GLY A 275 -23.33 10.64 -13.30
CA GLY A 275 -23.10 11.29 -12.01
C GLY A 275 -22.03 10.64 -11.13
N LEU A 276 -21.29 9.66 -11.66
CA LEU A 276 -20.15 9.09 -10.96
C LEU A 276 -18.94 10.05 -11.01
N PRO A 277 -18.22 10.25 -9.90
CA PRO A 277 -17.11 11.19 -9.85
C PRO A 277 -15.87 10.60 -10.57
N VAL A 278 -15.53 11.16 -11.71
CA VAL A 278 -14.33 10.85 -12.48
C VAL A 278 -13.32 11.99 -12.30
N SER A 279 -12.03 11.68 -12.28
CA SER A 279 -11.00 12.71 -12.21
C SER A 279 -11.04 13.63 -13.43
N SER A 280 -11.09 14.94 -13.20
CA SER A 280 -10.96 15.96 -14.25
C SER A 280 -9.52 16.08 -14.79
N ARG A 281 -8.57 15.38 -14.19
CA ARG A 281 -7.14 15.43 -14.52
C ARG A 281 -6.71 14.30 -15.47
N VAL A 282 -7.67 13.50 -15.94
CA VAL A 282 -7.43 12.47 -16.96
C VAL A 282 -6.99 13.12 -18.27
N ARG A 283 -5.95 12.56 -18.89
CA ARG A 283 -5.44 13.00 -20.20
C ARG A 283 -5.18 11.80 -21.09
N VAL A 284 -5.71 11.82 -22.30
CA VAL A 284 -5.37 10.84 -23.34
C VAL A 284 -4.23 11.37 -24.19
N VAL A 285 -3.20 10.56 -24.38
CA VAL A 285 -2.01 10.87 -25.18
C VAL A 285 -1.77 9.77 -26.21
N THR A 286 -1.18 10.13 -27.34
CA THR A 286 -1.03 9.24 -28.51
C THR A 286 0.29 8.48 -28.52
N ASP A 287 1.24 8.86 -27.69
CA ASP A 287 2.60 8.33 -27.71
C ASP A 287 3.29 8.42 -26.34
N LEU A 288 4.49 7.83 -26.27
CA LEU A 288 5.33 7.83 -25.07
C LEU A 288 5.80 9.24 -24.66
N ALA A 289 5.96 10.16 -25.63
CA ALA A 289 6.37 11.52 -25.30
C ALA A 289 5.30 12.24 -24.47
N GLY A 290 4.02 12.08 -24.85
CA GLY A 290 2.90 12.62 -24.07
C GLY A 290 2.76 11.96 -22.69
N VAL A 291 3.07 10.65 -22.57
CA VAL A 291 3.13 9.98 -21.26
C VAL A 291 4.20 10.61 -20.38
N ARG A 292 5.43 10.79 -20.89
CA ARG A 292 6.54 11.39 -20.14
C ARG A 292 6.22 12.81 -19.69
N GLU A 293 5.65 13.64 -20.58
CA GLU A 293 5.20 15.00 -20.23
C GLU A 293 4.21 14.99 -19.07
N TYR A 294 3.28 14.04 -19.05
CA TYR A 294 2.31 13.90 -17.98
C TYR A 294 2.97 13.46 -16.65
N LEU A 295 3.91 12.51 -16.71
CA LEU A 295 4.67 12.08 -15.54
C LEU A 295 5.51 13.22 -14.95
N GLU A 296 6.22 13.97 -15.80
CA GLU A 296 7.05 15.10 -15.38
C GLU A 296 6.19 16.21 -14.75
N PHE A 297 5.06 16.57 -15.39
CA PHE A 297 4.14 17.58 -14.88
C PHE A 297 3.67 17.26 -13.47
N TYR A 298 3.18 16.03 -13.21
CA TYR A 298 2.72 15.65 -11.87
C TYR A 298 3.86 15.36 -10.90
N GLY A 299 5.08 15.11 -11.37
CA GLY A 299 6.28 15.06 -10.53
C GLY A 299 6.57 16.42 -9.88
N GLU A 300 6.38 17.50 -10.63
CA GLU A 300 6.57 18.89 -10.15
C GLU A 300 5.34 19.45 -9.41
N HIS A 301 4.12 19.01 -9.80
CA HIS A 301 2.85 19.58 -9.33
C HIS A 301 2.04 18.59 -8.47
N ARG A 302 2.71 17.60 -7.84
CA ARG A 302 2.01 16.56 -7.03
C ARG A 302 1.23 17.14 -5.86
N HIS A 303 1.63 18.30 -5.34
CA HIS A 303 0.98 18.99 -4.22
C HIS A 303 -0.08 20.01 -4.65
N ASP A 304 -0.26 20.22 -5.95
CA ASP A 304 -1.25 21.18 -6.50
C ASP A 304 -2.60 20.50 -6.79
N VAL A 305 -2.75 19.24 -6.35
CA VAL A 305 -4.00 18.48 -6.47
C VAL A 305 -4.77 18.52 -5.17
N GLU A 306 -6.08 18.30 -5.27
CA GLU A 306 -7.00 18.39 -4.13
C GLU A 306 -6.91 17.21 -3.14
N HIS A 307 -6.10 16.19 -3.45
CA HIS A 307 -5.90 14.97 -2.65
C HIS A 307 -4.45 14.50 -2.74
N GLU A 308 -4.04 13.61 -1.86
CA GLU A 308 -2.72 12.98 -1.99
C GLU A 308 -2.66 12.05 -3.20
N ILE A 309 -1.50 12.04 -3.86
CA ILE A 309 -1.17 11.11 -4.94
C ILE A 309 0.21 10.48 -4.68
N ASP A 310 0.33 9.19 -4.86
CA ASP A 310 1.60 8.47 -4.74
C ASP A 310 2.26 8.22 -6.11
N GLY A 311 1.59 8.63 -7.20
CA GLY A 311 2.07 8.42 -8.54
C GLY A 311 1.08 8.82 -9.63
N VAL A 312 1.27 8.21 -10.78
CA VAL A 312 0.42 8.32 -11.98
C VAL A 312 0.12 6.92 -12.49
N VAL A 313 -1.11 6.68 -12.91
CA VAL A 313 -1.48 5.45 -13.60
C VAL A 313 -1.54 5.72 -15.09
N VAL A 314 -0.87 4.87 -15.87
CA VAL A 314 -0.91 4.88 -17.33
C VAL A 314 -1.62 3.62 -17.81
N LYS A 315 -2.65 3.78 -18.63
CA LYS A 315 -3.48 2.69 -19.17
C LYS A 315 -3.52 2.76 -20.68
N VAL A 316 -3.58 1.62 -21.34
CA VAL A 316 -3.98 1.58 -22.75
C VAL A 316 -5.44 2.01 -22.87
N ASP A 317 -5.75 3.01 -23.68
CA ASP A 317 -7.10 3.58 -23.77
C ASP A 317 -8.09 2.69 -24.51
N GLN A 318 -7.65 1.93 -25.50
CA GLN A 318 -8.50 1.05 -26.29
C GLN A 318 -8.86 -0.24 -25.54
N ILE A 319 -10.14 -0.45 -25.23
CA ILE A 319 -10.62 -1.60 -24.43
C ILE A 319 -10.38 -2.93 -25.14
N GLU A 320 -10.45 -2.97 -26.47
CA GLU A 320 -10.14 -4.20 -27.21
C GLU A 320 -8.67 -4.60 -27.06
N LEU A 321 -7.75 -3.63 -27.03
CA LEU A 321 -6.34 -3.90 -26.74
C LEU A 321 -6.14 -4.37 -25.30
N GLN A 322 -6.86 -3.79 -24.32
CA GLN A 322 -6.82 -4.24 -22.92
C GLN A 322 -7.24 -5.70 -22.80
N ARG A 323 -8.35 -6.10 -23.46
CA ARG A 323 -8.84 -7.49 -23.49
C ARG A 323 -7.80 -8.44 -24.09
N ARG A 324 -7.17 -8.05 -25.19
CA ARG A 324 -6.15 -8.87 -25.89
C ARG A 324 -4.86 -9.01 -25.06
N LEU A 325 -4.40 -7.96 -24.41
CA LEU A 325 -3.21 -7.97 -23.55
C LEU A 325 -3.44 -8.78 -22.26
N GLY A 326 -4.67 -8.76 -21.78
CA GLY A 326 -5.07 -9.51 -20.59
C GLY A 326 -4.35 -9.07 -19.32
N SER A 327 -4.25 -9.99 -18.37
CA SER A 327 -3.66 -9.76 -17.06
C SER A 327 -2.74 -10.91 -16.64
N THR A 328 -1.91 -10.65 -15.65
CA THR A 328 -1.21 -11.67 -14.86
C THR A 328 -2.13 -12.15 -13.71
N SER A 329 -1.61 -12.98 -12.84
CA SER A 329 -2.31 -13.35 -11.59
C SER A 329 -2.56 -12.16 -10.67
N ARG A 330 -1.77 -11.08 -10.78
CA ARG A 330 -1.77 -9.92 -9.88
C ARG A 330 -2.21 -8.61 -10.54
N ALA A 331 -1.77 -8.36 -11.76
CA ALA A 331 -1.91 -7.05 -12.39
C ALA A 331 -2.33 -7.15 -13.87
N PRO A 332 -3.04 -6.15 -14.42
CA PRO A 332 -3.30 -6.03 -15.85
C PRO A 332 -2.00 -5.72 -16.60
N ARG A 333 -1.79 -6.33 -17.78
CA ARG A 333 -0.63 -6.01 -18.62
C ARG A 333 -0.74 -4.67 -19.34
N TRP A 334 -1.95 -4.15 -19.45
CA TRP A 334 -2.30 -2.93 -20.17
C TRP A 334 -2.31 -1.67 -19.32
N ALA A 335 -1.95 -1.79 -18.03
CA ALA A 335 -1.82 -0.65 -17.11
C ALA A 335 -0.55 -0.79 -16.26
N VAL A 336 0.02 0.34 -15.87
CA VAL A 336 1.19 0.44 -15.00
C VAL A 336 1.03 1.65 -14.09
N ALA A 337 1.49 1.54 -12.84
CA ALA A 337 1.58 2.65 -11.92
C ALA A 337 3.03 3.16 -11.85
N TYR A 338 3.24 4.41 -12.26
CA TYR A 338 4.50 5.09 -12.02
C TYR A 338 4.46 5.78 -10.67
N LYS A 339 5.32 5.37 -9.75
CA LYS A 339 5.42 5.95 -8.40
C LYS A 339 6.54 6.97 -8.33
N TYR A 340 6.23 8.15 -7.76
CA TYR A 340 7.24 9.16 -7.52
C TYR A 340 8.16 8.76 -6.36
N PRO A 341 9.42 9.22 -6.36
CA PRO A 341 10.28 9.08 -5.19
C PRO A 341 9.62 9.70 -3.96
N PRO A 342 9.80 9.10 -2.77
CA PRO A 342 9.34 9.71 -1.53
C PRO A 342 9.90 11.10 -1.36
N GLU A 343 9.09 12.00 -0.79
CA GLU A 343 9.55 13.34 -0.45
C GLU A 343 10.59 13.29 0.67
N GLU A 344 11.74 13.93 0.45
CA GLU A 344 12.80 14.06 1.44
C GLU A 344 12.90 15.50 1.92
N VAL A 345 12.92 15.68 3.23
CA VAL A 345 13.11 16.98 3.89
C VAL A 345 14.22 16.88 4.93
N THR A 346 14.78 18.01 5.34
CA THR A 346 15.82 18.03 6.36
C THR A 346 15.33 18.70 7.63
N THR A 347 15.62 18.10 8.78
CA THR A 347 15.27 18.64 10.09
C THR A 347 16.34 18.35 11.13
N LYS A 348 16.32 19.06 12.27
CA LYS A 348 17.29 18.89 13.35
C LYS A 348 16.88 17.73 14.26
N LEU A 349 17.73 16.73 14.40
CA LEU A 349 17.58 15.62 15.34
C LEU A 349 17.93 16.10 16.77
N ARG A 350 16.96 16.20 17.62
CA ARG A 350 17.12 16.70 18.99
C ARG A 350 17.58 15.62 19.96
N ASP A 351 17.04 14.41 19.81
CA ASP A 351 17.39 13.27 20.64
C ASP A 351 17.07 11.94 19.93
N ILE A 352 17.57 10.83 20.49
CA ILE A 352 17.19 9.47 20.11
C ILE A 352 16.71 8.76 21.36
N ALA A 353 15.45 8.37 21.37
CA ALA A 353 14.82 7.59 22.44
C ALA A 353 14.57 6.16 21.97
N VAL A 354 14.11 5.29 22.88
CA VAL A 354 13.74 3.91 22.56
C VAL A 354 12.31 3.62 22.99
N ASN A 355 11.59 2.82 22.18
CA ASN A 355 10.29 2.28 22.51
C ASN A 355 10.37 0.76 22.70
N VAL A 356 9.53 0.20 23.58
CA VAL A 356 9.44 -1.24 23.87
C VAL A 356 8.12 -1.78 23.33
N GLY A 357 8.18 -2.51 22.25
CA GLY A 357 7.00 -3.09 21.60
C GLY A 357 6.45 -4.32 22.31
N ARG A 358 5.34 -4.81 21.82
CA ARG A 358 4.57 -5.97 22.34
C ARG A 358 5.40 -7.23 22.60
N THR A 359 6.36 -7.53 21.72
CA THR A 359 7.25 -8.71 21.80
C THR A 359 8.54 -8.42 22.56
N GLY A 360 8.63 -7.29 23.24
CA GLY A 360 9.83 -6.85 23.96
C GLY A 360 10.89 -6.19 23.07
N ARG A 361 10.73 -6.14 21.75
CA ARG A 361 11.67 -5.47 20.85
C ARG A 361 11.83 -3.99 21.26
N VAL A 362 13.08 -3.56 21.41
CA VAL A 362 13.43 -2.20 21.81
C VAL A 362 13.94 -1.46 20.57
N THR A 363 13.10 -0.56 20.07
CA THR A 363 13.33 0.13 18.80
C THR A 363 13.74 1.59 19.05
N PRO A 364 14.92 2.03 18.58
CA PRO A 364 15.31 3.43 18.63
C PRO A 364 14.51 4.26 17.61
N TYR A 365 14.17 5.49 18.03
CA TYR A 365 13.53 6.49 17.18
C TYR A 365 14.10 7.88 17.46
N GLY A 366 14.19 8.69 16.41
CA GLY A 366 14.64 10.08 16.52
C GLY A 366 13.50 11.01 16.93
N ILE A 367 13.80 11.94 17.82
CA ILE A 367 12.96 13.08 18.18
C ILE A 367 13.55 14.31 17.49
N MET A 368 12.74 14.97 16.63
CA MET A 368 13.20 16.01 15.74
C MET A 368 12.39 17.30 15.90
N ASP A 369 12.91 18.39 15.36
CA ASP A 369 12.08 19.58 15.15
C ASP A 369 10.96 19.22 14.18
N PRO A 370 9.69 19.51 14.54
CA PRO A 370 8.55 19.16 13.70
C PRO A 370 8.66 19.83 12.33
N ILE A 371 8.51 19.03 11.28
CA ILE A 371 8.57 19.48 9.88
C ILE A 371 7.43 18.86 9.08
N LEU A 372 6.91 19.62 8.10
CA LEU A 372 5.92 19.12 7.16
C LEU A 372 6.61 18.27 6.10
N VAL A 373 6.13 17.05 5.89
CA VAL A 373 6.57 16.14 4.84
C VAL A 373 5.40 15.27 4.39
N ALA A 374 5.21 15.16 3.08
CA ALA A 374 4.09 14.42 2.47
C ALA A 374 2.76 14.63 3.22
N GLY A 375 2.32 15.91 3.30
CA GLY A 375 1.02 16.32 3.84
C GLY A 375 0.83 16.20 5.36
N SER A 376 1.85 15.78 6.15
CA SER A 376 1.73 15.74 7.61
C SER A 376 2.96 16.27 8.35
N THR A 377 2.73 16.80 9.56
CA THR A 377 3.82 17.28 10.42
C THR A 377 4.43 16.10 11.19
N VAL A 378 5.72 15.89 11.01
CA VAL A 378 6.49 14.79 11.61
C VAL A 378 7.50 15.36 12.62
N GLY A 379 7.43 14.90 13.86
CA GLY A 379 8.37 15.21 14.93
C GLY A 379 9.15 14.01 15.47
N MET A 380 8.77 12.79 15.04
CA MET A 380 9.43 11.54 15.42
C MET A 380 9.53 10.60 14.23
N ALA A 381 10.65 9.86 14.11
CA ALA A 381 10.83 8.90 13.03
C ALA A 381 11.65 7.69 13.51
N THR A 382 11.37 6.52 12.92
CA THR A 382 12.06 5.29 13.29
C THR A 382 13.53 5.30 12.87
N LEU A 383 14.35 4.59 13.66
CA LEU A 383 15.72 4.22 13.33
C LEU A 383 15.89 2.69 13.32
N HIS A 384 14.77 1.96 13.32
CA HIS A 384 14.61 0.51 13.17
C HIS A 384 15.31 -0.33 14.24
N ASN A 385 16.63 -0.27 14.38
CA ASN A 385 17.40 -0.99 15.40
C ASN A 385 18.76 -0.29 15.66
N PRO A 386 19.50 -0.67 16.71
CA PRO A 386 20.78 -0.04 17.02
C PRO A 386 21.84 -0.15 15.91
N ALA A 387 21.86 -1.26 15.19
CA ALA A 387 22.80 -1.47 14.09
C ALA A 387 22.56 -0.48 12.94
N GLU A 388 21.29 -0.15 12.66
CA GLU A 388 20.90 0.85 11.67
C GLU A 388 21.33 2.28 12.07
N VAL A 389 21.24 2.64 13.35
CA VAL A 389 21.75 3.94 13.84
C VAL A 389 23.24 4.07 13.51
N VAL A 390 24.02 3.01 13.80
CA VAL A 390 25.45 2.98 13.52
C VAL A 390 25.71 2.95 12.00
N ARG A 391 25.01 2.11 11.24
CA ARG A 391 25.16 1.99 9.79
C ARG A 391 24.87 3.31 9.08
N LYS A 392 23.81 4.00 9.47
CA LYS A 392 23.43 5.32 8.93
C LYS A 392 24.37 6.43 9.42
N GLY A 393 25.16 6.19 10.46
CA GLY A 393 26.11 7.15 11.02
C GLY A 393 25.43 8.38 11.63
N VAL A 394 24.22 8.21 12.17
CA VAL A 394 23.40 9.30 12.73
C VAL A 394 23.85 9.60 14.17
N LEU A 395 24.06 10.87 14.45
CA LEU A 395 24.39 11.38 15.77
C LEU A 395 23.27 12.29 16.30
N ILE A 396 23.05 12.29 17.62
CA ILE A 396 22.12 13.22 18.24
C ILE A 396 22.69 14.64 18.07
N GLY A 397 21.88 15.56 17.56
CA GLY A 397 22.31 16.90 17.17
C GLY A 397 22.58 17.05 15.68
N ASP A 398 22.53 15.99 14.89
CA ASP A 398 22.63 16.09 13.42
C ASP A 398 21.47 16.88 12.80
N THR A 399 21.70 17.49 11.67
CA THR A 399 20.65 17.74 10.68
C THR A 399 20.49 16.44 9.89
N VAL A 400 19.30 15.86 9.90
CA VAL A 400 19.01 14.57 9.28
C VAL A 400 18.09 14.75 8.08
N VAL A 401 18.25 13.90 7.08
CA VAL A 401 17.29 13.72 6.01
C VAL A 401 16.18 12.81 6.53
N LEU A 402 14.97 13.29 6.47
CA LEU A 402 13.74 12.61 6.83
C LEU A 402 12.94 12.36 5.56
N ARG A 403 12.41 11.16 5.41
CA ARG A 403 11.39 10.86 4.39
C ARG A 403 10.23 10.11 5.04
N LYS A 404 9.09 10.17 4.39
CA LYS A 404 8.02 9.20 4.61
C LYS A 404 8.14 8.12 3.55
N ALA A 405 8.62 6.99 3.95
CA ALA A 405 8.68 5.86 3.06
C ALA A 405 7.24 5.36 2.80
N GLY A 406 6.85 5.33 1.51
CA GLY A 406 5.48 5.03 1.07
C GLY A 406 4.44 6.03 1.59
N ASP A 407 4.83 7.28 1.84
CA ASP A 407 4.02 8.37 2.38
C ASP A 407 3.34 8.06 3.74
N VAL A 408 3.76 7.00 4.45
CA VAL A 408 3.14 6.53 5.70
C VAL A 408 4.06 6.63 6.90
N ILE A 409 5.21 5.93 6.90
CA ILE A 409 6.08 5.82 8.08
C ILE A 409 7.27 6.77 7.96
N PRO A 410 7.41 7.73 8.89
CA PRO A 410 8.59 8.59 8.91
C PRO A 410 9.84 7.78 9.28
N GLU A 411 10.88 7.88 8.46
CA GLU A 411 12.19 7.30 8.75
C GLU A 411 13.31 8.34 8.57
N ILE A 412 14.36 8.18 9.34
CA ILE A 412 15.60 8.93 9.17
C ILE A 412 16.47 8.18 8.16
N VAL A 413 16.72 8.82 7.01
CA VAL A 413 17.56 8.27 5.94
C VAL A 413 19.04 8.30 6.35
N GLY A 414 19.50 9.45 6.87
CA GLY A 414 20.87 9.66 7.29
C GLY A 414 21.17 11.11 7.66
N PRO A 415 22.40 11.43 8.10
CA PRO A 415 22.80 12.77 8.44
C PRO A 415 23.21 13.60 7.22
N VAL A 416 23.03 14.90 7.28
CA VAL A 416 23.64 15.86 6.36
C VAL A 416 25.02 16.23 6.90
N LEU A 417 26.03 15.44 6.55
CA LEU A 417 27.39 15.55 7.12
C LEU A 417 28.01 16.93 7.03
N GLY A 418 27.72 17.68 5.95
CA GLY A 418 28.23 19.05 5.75
C GLY A 418 27.67 20.10 6.73
N LEU A 419 26.67 19.77 7.53
CA LEU A 419 26.05 20.65 8.52
C LEU A 419 26.45 20.31 9.97
N ARG A 420 27.37 19.36 10.16
CA ARG A 420 27.94 19.07 11.49
C ARG A 420 28.85 20.17 11.95
N ASP A 421 28.72 20.53 13.22
CA ASP A 421 29.53 21.57 13.88
C ASP A 421 30.46 21.02 14.99
N GLY A 422 30.43 19.71 15.23
CA GLY A 422 31.25 19.02 16.23
C GLY A 422 30.62 18.97 17.61
N THR A 423 29.36 19.38 17.77
CA THR A 423 28.59 19.27 19.02
C THR A 423 27.74 18.01 19.08
N GLU A 424 27.72 17.25 17.98
CA GLU A 424 26.94 16.04 17.86
C GLU A 424 27.48 14.94 18.78
N ARG A 425 26.56 14.12 19.31
CA ARG A 425 26.89 13.04 20.24
C ARG A 425 26.35 11.70 19.77
N GLU A 426 27.07 10.64 20.08
CA GLU A 426 26.63 9.28 19.77
C GLU A 426 25.41 8.88 20.58
N PHE A 427 24.53 8.10 19.96
CA PHE A 427 23.47 7.39 20.65
C PHE A 427 24.04 6.13 21.31
N VAL A 428 23.75 5.96 22.58
CA VAL A 428 24.12 4.74 23.32
C VAL A 428 22.84 3.97 23.64
N MET A 429 22.74 2.76 23.10
CA MET A 429 21.59 1.90 23.38
C MET A 429 21.52 1.57 24.87
N PRO A 430 20.36 1.72 25.53
CA PRO A 430 20.19 1.33 26.93
C PRO A 430 20.53 -0.15 27.15
N THR A 431 21.21 -0.45 28.25
CA THR A 431 21.50 -1.84 28.67
C THR A 431 20.38 -2.46 29.48
N HIS A 432 19.43 -1.64 29.96
CA HIS A 432 18.28 -2.04 30.74
C HIS A 432 17.01 -1.44 30.14
N CYS A 433 15.91 -2.19 30.25
CA CYS A 433 14.61 -1.75 29.77
C CYS A 433 14.17 -0.47 30.50
N PRO A 434 13.84 0.61 29.78
CA PRO A 434 13.44 1.87 30.41
C PRO A 434 12.14 1.75 31.21
N GLU A 435 11.30 0.75 30.91
CA GLU A 435 9.99 0.56 31.53
C GLU A 435 10.03 -0.34 32.79
N CYS A 436 10.82 -1.43 32.75
CA CYS A 436 10.82 -2.41 33.84
C CYS A 436 12.19 -2.70 34.45
N GLY A 437 13.26 -2.07 33.96
CA GLY A 437 14.62 -2.23 34.49
C GLY A 437 15.29 -3.59 34.21
N SER A 438 14.66 -4.49 33.47
CA SER A 438 15.27 -5.78 33.11
C SER A 438 16.44 -5.61 32.16
N PRO A 439 17.51 -6.42 32.27
CA PRO A 439 18.62 -6.38 31.32
C PRO A 439 18.12 -6.64 29.90
N LEU A 440 18.59 -5.83 28.94
CA LEU A 440 18.29 -5.98 27.52
C LEU A 440 19.36 -6.85 26.84
N GLY A 441 18.95 -7.61 25.84
CA GLY A 441 19.83 -8.43 25.03
C GLY A 441 19.17 -8.94 23.76
N PRO A 442 19.96 -9.48 22.84
CA PRO A 442 19.42 -10.16 21.67
C PRO A 442 18.68 -11.44 22.10
N GLU A 443 17.67 -11.87 21.36
CA GLU A 443 16.96 -13.12 21.62
C GLU A 443 17.82 -14.34 21.26
N ARG A 444 18.61 -14.19 20.19
CA ARG A 444 19.58 -15.17 19.73
C ARG A 444 20.92 -14.48 19.44
N GLU A 445 22.01 -15.24 19.50
CA GLU A 445 23.31 -14.73 19.11
C GLU A 445 23.32 -14.33 17.63
N GLY A 446 23.69 -13.07 17.36
CA GLY A 446 23.68 -12.49 16.00
C GLY A 446 22.41 -11.70 15.64
N ASP A 447 21.40 -11.66 16.51
CA ASP A 447 20.20 -10.84 16.28
C ASP A 447 20.56 -9.35 16.31
N ALA A 448 20.12 -8.62 15.29
CA ALA A 448 20.24 -7.16 15.25
C ALA A 448 19.27 -6.46 16.23
N ASP A 449 18.21 -7.14 16.63
CA ASP A 449 17.18 -6.63 17.54
C ASP A 449 17.56 -6.87 19.01
N ILE A 450 17.44 -5.83 19.80
CA ILE A 450 17.57 -5.90 21.26
C ILE A 450 16.19 -6.01 21.88
N ARG A 451 16.04 -6.91 22.87
CA ARG A 451 14.74 -7.20 23.48
C ARG A 451 14.76 -7.11 25.00
N CYS A 452 13.61 -6.76 25.55
CA CYS A 452 13.30 -6.90 26.96
C CYS A 452 12.74 -8.31 27.20
N PRO A 453 13.41 -9.19 27.98
CA PRO A 453 12.96 -10.57 28.21
C PRO A 453 11.78 -10.68 29.17
N ASN A 454 11.42 -9.61 29.87
CA ASN A 454 10.34 -9.61 30.86
C ASN A 454 8.96 -9.53 30.17
N ALA A 455 8.55 -10.59 29.46
CA ALA A 455 7.28 -10.64 28.76
C ALA A 455 6.05 -10.58 29.68
N ARG A 456 6.18 -11.02 30.96
CA ARG A 456 5.04 -11.15 31.86
C ARG A 456 4.63 -9.88 32.58
N SER A 457 5.61 -9.04 32.97
CA SER A 457 5.33 -7.92 33.87
C SER A 457 5.96 -6.59 33.39
N CYS A 458 6.54 -6.53 32.19
CA CYS A 458 6.99 -5.26 31.64
C CYS A 458 5.78 -4.38 31.29
N PRO A 459 5.63 -3.18 31.90
CA PRO A 459 4.46 -2.34 31.67
C PRO A 459 4.24 -1.98 30.19
N ALA A 460 5.33 -1.73 29.45
CA ALA A 460 5.23 -1.45 28.03
C ALA A 460 4.68 -2.66 27.25
N GLN A 461 5.22 -3.85 27.48
CA GLN A 461 4.76 -5.07 26.78
C GLN A 461 3.30 -5.40 27.13
N LEU A 462 2.90 -5.24 28.39
CA LEU A 462 1.51 -5.42 28.83
C LEU A 462 0.56 -4.45 28.13
N ARG A 463 0.90 -3.17 28.11
CA ARG A 463 0.14 -2.13 27.42
C ARG A 463 -0.03 -2.43 25.95
N GLU A 464 1.05 -2.78 25.25
CA GLU A 464 1.05 -3.11 23.84
C GLU A 464 0.25 -4.41 23.55
N ARG A 465 0.27 -5.40 24.44
CA ARG A 465 -0.55 -6.61 24.29
C ARG A 465 -2.03 -6.32 24.49
N LEU A 466 -2.41 -5.56 25.52
CA LEU A 466 -3.78 -5.10 25.73
C LEU A 466 -4.30 -4.35 24.51
N PHE A 467 -3.54 -3.38 24.02
CA PHE A 467 -3.89 -2.63 22.82
C PHE A 467 -4.04 -3.53 21.59
N HIS A 468 -3.15 -4.52 21.42
CA HIS A 468 -3.24 -5.48 20.34
C HIS A 468 -4.47 -6.38 20.43
N VAL A 469 -4.76 -6.92 21.64
CA VAL A 469 -5.93 -7.77 21.88
C VAL A 469 -7.23 -6.99 21.61
N ALA A 470 -7.26 -5.71 21.95
CA ALA A 470 -8.40 -4.83 21.66
C ALA A 470 -8.49 -4.40 20.18
N GLY A 471 -7.43 -4.56 19.43
CA GLY A 471 -7.38 -4.12 18.03
C GLY A 471 -8.24 -4.98 17.09
N ARG A 472 -8.53 -4.44 15.89
CA ARG A 472 -9.36 -5.08 14.85
C ARG A 472 -8.85 -6.44 14.38
N GLY A 473 -7.54 -6.67 14.46
CA GLY A 473 -6.92 -7.96 14.10
C GLY A 473 -7.05 -9.05 15.17
N ALA A 474 -7.71 -8.77 16.31
CA ALA A 474 -7.93 -9.71 17.40
C ALA A 474 -9.41 -9.72 17.82
N PHE A 475 -9.79 -9.00 18.91
CA PHE A 475 -11.15 -9.03 19.43
C PHE A 475 -11.98 -7.79 19.13
N ASP A 476 -11.40 -6.77 18.48
CA ASP A 476 -12.04 -5.51 18.07
C ASP A 476 -12.90 -4.87 19.18
N ILE A 477 -12.29 -4.65 20.34
CA ILE A 477 -12.96 -4.08 21.51
C ILE A 477 -13.05 -2.57 21.34
N GLU A 478 -14.23 -2.08 21.01
CA GLU A 478 -14.47 -0.65 20.84
C GLU A 478 -14.21 0.13 22.13
N GLY A 479 -13.53 1.28 22.00
CA GLY A 479 -13.18 2.14 23.14
C GLY A 479 -11.93 1.73 23.92
N LEU A 480 -11.37 0.53 23.71
CA LEU A 480 -10.13 0.09 24.35
C LEU A 480 -8.92 0.44 23.45
N GLY A 481 -8.67 1.74 23.28
CA GLY A 481 -7.47 2.25 22.62
C GLY A 481 -6.24 2.29 23.55
N TYR A 482 -5.13 2.78 23.02
CA TYR A 482 -3.84 2.86 23.74
C TYR A 482 -3.93 3.59 25.10
N GLU A 483 -4.63 4.72 25.15
CA GLU A 483 -4.85 5.51 26.37
C GLU A 483 -5.68 4.73 27.40
N ALA A 484 -6.74 4.05 26.96
CA ALA A 484 -7.57 3.23 27.84
C ALA A 484 -6.78 2.04 28.39
N ALA A 485 -6.00 1.34 27.57
CA ALA A 485 -5.12 0.26 28.01
C ALA A 485 -4.11 0.74 29.05
N THR A 486 -3.51 1.91 28.83
CA THR A 486 -2.59 2.54 29.78
C THR A 486 -3.27 2.86 31.11
N ALA A 487 -4.47 3.46 31.06
CA ALA A 487 -5.23 3.84 32.25
C ALA A 487 -5.69 2.60 33.06
N LEU A 488 -6.15 1.55 32.41
CA LEU A 488 -6.59 0.32 33.07
C LEU A 488 -5.44 -0.39 33.80
N LEU A 489 -4.26 -0.49 33.18
CA LEU A 489 -3.06 -1.02 33.83
C LEU A 489 -2.59 -0.15 35.00
N ALA A 490 -2.55 1.17 34.81
CA ALA A 490 -2.14 2.09 35.84
C ALA A 490 -3.07 2.09 37.05
N ALA A 491 -4.37 1.93 36.85
CA ALA A 491 -5.38 1.82 37.89
C ALA A 491 -5.44 0.44 38.57
N GLY A 492 -4.72 -0.57 38.02
CA GLY A 492 -4.75 -1.96 38.51
C GLY A 492 -6.11 -2.65 38.30
N VAL A 493 -6.91 -2.15 37.37
CA VAL A 493 -8.19 -2.77 37.00
C VAL A 493 -7.94 -4.06 36.23
N VAL A 494 -6.91 -4.09 35.39
CA VAL A 494 -6.41 -5.29 34.73
C VAL A 494 -4.91 -5.44 35.02
N ALA A 495 -4.45 -6.67 35.23
CA ALA A 495 -3.05 -7.01 35.42
C ALA A 495 -2.39 -7.51 34.12
N ASP A 496 -3.17 -8.17 33.27
CA ASP A 496 -2.76 -8.61 31.94
C ASP A 496 -3.96 -8.71 30.99
N GLU A 497 -3.72 -9.14 29.74
CA GLU A 497 -4.72 -9.28 28.71
C GLU A 497 -5.79 -10.35 29.02
N GLY A 498 -5.50 -11.32 29.90
CA GLY A 498 -6.44 -12.35 30.33
C GLY A 498 -7.59 -11.80 31.15
N ASP A 499 -7.37 -10.73 31.91
CA ASP A 499 -8.38 -10.11 32.75
C ASP A 499 -9.52 -9.45 31.96
N LEU A 500 -9.35 -9.27 30.65
CA LEU A 500 -10.42 -8.76 29.79
C LEU A 500 -11.56 -9.77 29.59
N PHE A 501 -11.35 -11.05 29.97
CA PHE A 501 -12.29 -12.15 29.75
C PHE A 501 -12.81 -12.76 31.06
N THR A 502 -12.49 -12.16 32.20
CA THR A 502 -12.95 -12.56 33.53
C THR A 502 -13.80 -11.49 34.15
#